data_b9bbc2b92ab258896756c0809d4052f8
#
_entry.id   b9bbc2b92ab258896756c0809d4052f8
#
_cell.length_a   1.000
_cell.length_b   1.000
_cell.length_c   1.000
_cell.angle_alpha   90.00
_cell.angle_beta   90.00
_cell.angle_gamma   90.00
#
_symmetry.space_group_name_H-M   'P 1'
#
loop_
_entity.id
_entity.type
_entity.pdbx_description
1 polymer ?
#
loop_
_entity_poly.entity_id
_entity_poly.type
_entity_poly.pdbx_seq_one_letter_code
_entity_poly.pdbx_strand_id
1 'polypeptide(L)'
;MSYVIAVPDLVAGAASELAGVGSTLSTATTAAAAQTTGVLAAAGDEVSAAIAAVFSAHGQSYETLSAQAETFHAQFVQALSAGASAYTQAEAASASPLAGLLAAINAPVQSLTGRPLIGNGANGTPGTGADGAPGGWLLGDGGAGGSGAPGLNGGAGGAAGLLGSEGAGGAGGSSTSANGGAGGAGGAGGWLSGNAGVGGAGGASTVANGGAGGAGGAGGLLGGGG
;
A
#
# COMPACT_ATOMS: atom_id res chain seq x y z
N MET A 1 -10.05 27.12 -6.01
CA MET A 1 -9.11 26.52 -5.04
C MET A 1 -8.26 25.53 -5.80
N SER A 2 -6.94 25.61 -5.71
CA SER A 2 -6.06 24.62 -6.32
C SER A 2 -5.85 23.50 -5.30
N TYR A 3 -6.06 22.26 -5.71
CA TYR A 3 -5.79 21.10 -4.89
C TYR A 3 -4.34 20.67 -5.11
N VAL A 4 -3.60 20.42 -4.03
CA VAL A 4 -2.29 19.76 -4.07
C VAL A 4 -2.52 18.30 -3.67
N ILE A 5 -2.19 17.39 -4.57
CA ILE A 5 -2.18 15.96 -4.27
C ILE A 5 -0.73 15.61 -3.92
N ALA A 6 -0.46 15.31 -2.67
CA ALA A 6 0.82 14.77 -2.23
C ALA A 6 0.70 13.25 -2.08
N VAL A 7 1.78 12.54 -2.40
CA VAL A 7 1.91 11.10 -2.12
C VAL A 7 3.03 10.96 -1.08
N PRO A 8 2.70 10.93 0.22
CA PRO A 8 3.68 10.96 1.31
C PRO A 8 4.73 9.87 1.21
N ASP A 9 4.35 8.68 0.80
CA ASP A 9 5.26 7.53 0.66
C ASP A 9 6.34 7.75 -0.40
N LEU A 10 6.00 8.42 -1.52
CA LEU A 10 7.00 8.77 -2.54
C LEU A 10 7.98 9.81 -2.03
N VAL A 11 7.52 10.78 -1.24
CA VAL A 11 8.38 11.79 -0.63
C VAL A 11 9.31 11.17 0.40
N ALA A 12 8.80 10.25 1.24
CA ALA A 12 9.59 9.50 2.21
C ALA A 12 10.62 8.58 1.52
N GLY A 13 10.25 7.93 0.42
CA GLY A 13 11.14 7.14 -0.42
C GLY A 13 12.29 7.97 -0.98
N ALA A 14 11.98 9.13 -1.58
CA ALA A 14 12.97 10.07 -2.10
C ALA A 14 13.93 10.58 -1.00
N ALA A 15 13.42 10.85 0.20
CA ALA A 15 14.26 11.22 1.34
C ALA A 15 15.25 10.12 1.72
N SER A 16 14.83 8.85 1.70
CA SER A 16 15.69 7.70 1.97
C SER A 16 16.78 7.51 0.91
N GLU A 17 16.43 7.69 -0.37
CA GLU A 17 17.40 7.62 -1.48
C GLU A 17 18.44 8.74 -1.37
N LEU A 18 18.01 9.97 -1.09
CA LEU A 18 18.91 11.09 -0.86
C LEU A 18 19.84 10.85 0.34
N ALA A 19 19.36 10.26 1.44
CA ALA A 19 20.20 9.89 2.58
C ALA A 19 21.29 8.89 2.15
N GLY A 20 20.96 7.92 1.29
CA GLY A 20 21.90 6.99 0.70
C GLY A 20 22.98 7.67 -0.14
N VAL A 21 22.62 8.66 -0.95
CA VAL A 21 23.57 9.47 -1.73
C VAL A 21 24.52 10.22 -0.81
N GLY A 22 24.03 10.85 0.25
CA GLY A 22 24.84 11.54 1.25
C GLY A 22 25.85 10.61 1.92
N SER A 23 25.44 9.43 2.32
CA SER A 23 26.33 8.42 2.92
C SER A 23 27.44 7.96 1.97
N THR A 24 27.10 7.74 0.69
CA THR A 24 28.06 7.35 -0.33
C THR A 24 29.09 8.45 -0.57
N LEU A 25 28.63 9.71 -0.66
CA LEU A 25 29.52 10.86 -0.85
C LEU A 25 30.46 11.05 0.34
N SER A 26 29.96 11.00 1.56
CA SER A 26 30.75 11.09 2.79
C SER A 26 31.84 10.01 2.85
N THR A 27 31.49 8.79 2.48
CA THR A 27 32.49 7.68 2.40
C THR A 27 33.58 7.97 1.37
N ALA A 28 33.21 8.47 0.18
CA ALA A 28 34.15 8.80 -0.88
C ALA A 28 35.08 9.97 -0.48
N THR A 29 34.54 11.03 0.12
CA THR A 29 35.27 12.18 0.62
C THR A 29 36.26 11.76 1.70
N THR A 30 35.84 10.97 2.69
CA THR A 30 36.73 10.44 3.75
C THR A 30 37.84 9.60 3.18
N ALA A 31 37.56 8.77 2.17
CA ALA A 31 38.62 7.95 1.53
C ALA A 31 39.64 8.80 0.77
N ALA A 32 39.26 9.94 0.20
CA ALA A 32 40.15 10.85 -0.53
C ALA A 32 40.96 11.80 0.39
N ALA A 33 40.45 12.09 1.59
CA ALA A 33 40.96 13.16 2.46
C ALA A 33 42.47 13.04 2.77
N ALA A 34 42.95 11.86 3.18
CA ALA A 34 44.35 11.65 3.54
C ALA A 34 45.32 11.89 2.38
N GLN A 35 44.87 11.60 1.16
CA GLN A 35 45.71 11.71 -0.06
C GLN A 35 45.71 13.13 -0.64
N THR A 36 44.65 13.90 -0.39
CA THR A 36 44.48 15.26 -0.95
C THR A 36 44.90 16.37 0.02
N THR A 37 44.76 16.14 1.32
CA THR A 37 45.09 17.15 2.36
C THR A 37 46.57 17.11 2.82
N GLY A 38 47.31 16.04 2.51
CA GLY A 38 48.71 15.85 2.87
C GLY A 38 49.58 15.46 1.67
N VAL A 39 49.58 16.28 0.60
CA VAL A 39 50.33 15.99 -0.60
C VAL A 39 51.84 16.14 -0.34
N LEU A 40 52.62 15.10 -0.62
CA LEU A 40 54.10 15.11 -0.49
C LEU A 40 54.72 15.87 -1.66
N ALA A 41 55.78 16.64 -1.39
CA ALA A 41 56.57 17.29 -2.43
C ALA A 41 57.24 16.21 -3.34
N ALA A 42 57.18 16.44 -4.64
CA ALA A 42 57.74 15.51 -5.64
C ALA A 42 59.29 15.45 -5.62
N ALA A 43 59.95 16.54 -5.15
CA ALA A 43 61.41 16.62 -4.99
C ALA A 43 61.74 17.54 -3.80
N GLY A 44 63.03 17.56 -3.41
CA GLY A 44 63.52 18.36 -2.27
C GLY A 44 63.76 19.85 -2.58
N ASP A 45 63.15 20.39 -3.65
CA ASP A 45 63.27 21.80 -4.07
C ASP A 45 62.07 22.63 -3.60
N GLU A 46 62.29 23.95 -3.55
CA GLU A 46 61.30 24.92 -3.04
C GLU A 46 60.04 24.99 -3.92
N VAL A 47 60.14 24.74 -5.22
CA VAL A 47 59.00 24.77 -6.15
C VAL A 47 58.10 23.58 -5.92
N SER A 48 58.67 22.38 -5.81
CA SER A 48 57.92 21.15 -5.46
C SER A 48 57.23 21.27 -4.12
N ALA A 49 57.89 21.84 -3.11
CA ALA A 49 57.31 22.09 -1.80
C ALA A 49 56.18 23.10 -1.85
N ALA A 50 56.30 24.19 -2.60
CA ALA A 50 55.24 25.20 -2.77
C ALA A 50 54.03 24.63 -3.50
N ILE A 51 54.23 23.82 -4.53
CA ILE A 51 53.14 23.15 -5.26
C ILE A 51 52.37 22.19 -4.33
N ALA A 52 53.07 21.37 -3.58
CA ALA A 52 52.49 20.42 -2.62
C ALA A 52 51.65 21.17 -1.54
N ALA A 53 52.15 22.32 -1.06
CA ALA A 53 51.42 23.15 -0.10
C ALA A 53 50.13 23.74 -0.69
N VAL A 54 50.12 24.21 -1.93
CA VAL A 54 48.95 24.72 -2.62
C VAL A 54 47.87 23.63 -2.76
N PHE A 55 48.24 22.43 -3.22
CA PHE A 55 47.29 21.33 -3.36
C PHE A 55 46.77 20.85 -1.99
N SER A 56 47.63 20.74 -0.98
CA SER A 56 47.19 20.39 0.38
C SER A 56 46.20 21.43 0.96
N ALA A 57 46.47 22.70 0.78
CA ALA A 57 45.58 23.78 1.22
C ALA A 57 44.26 23.75 0.47
N HIS A 58 44.26 23.44 -0.84
CA HIS A 58 43.04 23.26 -1.61
C HIS A 58 42.24 22.06 -1.11
N GLY A 59 42.87 20.92 -0.84
CA GLY A 59 42.24 19.74 -0.24
C GLY A 59 41.57 20.05 1.11
N GLN A 60 42.28 20.79 1.99
CA GLN A 60 41.73 21.20 3.29
C GLN A 60 40.50 22.13 3.13
N SER A 61 40.53 23.05 2.15
CA SER A 61 39.43 23.92 1.86
C SER A 61 38.20 23.14 1.32
N TYR A 62 38.47 22.14 0.47
CA TYR A 62 37.41 21.24 -0.02
C TYR A 62 36.75 20.45 1.13
N GLU A 63 37.56 19.88 2.05
CA GLU A 63 37.02 19.15 3.22
C GLU A 63 36.09 20.05 4.07
N THR A 64 36.52 21.31 4.30
CA THR A 64 35.69 22.27 5.03
C THR A 64 34.35 22.54 4.35
N LEU A 65 34.38 22.73 3.02
CA LEU A 65 33.15 22.95 2.23
C LEU A 65 32.27 21.68 2.18
N SER A 66 32.90 20.52 2.05
CA SER A 66 32.21 19.22 2.05
C SER A 66 31.45 18.98 3.35
N ALA A 67 32.06 19.26 4.51
CA ALA A 67 31.39 19.15 5.80
C ALA A 67 30.17 20.09 5.94
N GLN A 68 30.23 21.29 5.35
CA GLN A 68 29.09 22.20 5.30
C GLN A 68 27.97 21.66 4.39
N ALA A 69 28.35 21.13 3.22
CA ALA A 69 27.41 20.52 2.28
C ALA A 69 26.72 19.27 2.89
N GLU A 70 27.44 18.43 3.61
CA GLU A 70 26.90 17.28 4.34
C GLU A 70 25.88 17.71 5.40
N THR A 71 26.20 18.76 6.17
CA THR A 71 25.27 19.31 7.15
C THR A 71 24.00 19.82 6.50
N PHE A 72 24.11 20.57 5.42
CA PHE A 72 22.96 21.06 4.65
C PHE A 72 22.13 19.89 4.09
N HIS A 73 22.79 18.90 3.52
CA HIS A 73 22.15 17.71 2.95
C HIS A 73 21.35 16.94 4.02
N ALA A 74 21.96 16.72 5.20
CA ALA A 74 21.26 16.06 6.31
C ALA A 74 20.03 16.83 6.78
N GLN A 75 20.12 18.17 6.88
CA GLN A 75 18.99 19.03 7.23
C GLN A 75 17.90 18.97 6.16
N PHE A 76 18.27 18.97 4.89
CA PHE A 76 17.34 18.88 3.79
C PHE A 76 16.56 17.54 3.80
N VAL A 77 17.27 16.42 3.95
CA VAL A 77 16.66 15.08 4.07
C VAL A 77 15.70 15.01 5.27
N GLN A 78 16.09 15.57 6.41
CA GLN A 78 15.25 15.63 7.60
C GLN A 78 13.99 16.48 7.36
N ALA A 79 14.12 17.64 6.73
CA ALA A 79 12.97 18.50 6.40
C ALA A 79 12.00 17.81 5.43
N LEU A 80 12.52 17.08 4.43
CA LEU A 80 11.72 16.32 3.48
C LEU A 80 10.94 15.19 4.18
N SER A 81 11.58 14.44 5.08
CA SER A 81 10.94 13.39 5.87
C SER A 81 9.88 13.94 6.83
N ALA A 82 10.16 15.08 7.47
CA ALA A 82 9.19 15.77 8.32
C ALA A 82 7.98 16.26 7.52
N GLY A 83 8.20 16.78 6.31
CA GLY A 83 7.13 17.16 5.38
C GLY A 83 6.23 15.98 5.02
N ALA A 84 6.80 14.83 4.64
CA ALA A 84 6.05 13.62 4.35
C ALA A 84 5.17 13.20 5.56
N SER A 85 5.74 13.20 6.75
CA SER A 85 5.02 12.87 7.98
C SER A 85 3.88 13.86 8.29
N ALA A 86 4.09 15.16 8.03
CA ALA A 86 3.05 16.17 8.22
C ALA A 86 1.85 15.96 7.29
N TYR A 87 2.10 15.59 6.03
CA TYR A 87 1.01 15.23 5.09
C TYR A 87 0.25 13.99 5.55
N THR A 88 0.93 12.93 5.96
CA THR A 88 0.29 11.72 6.49
C THR A 88 -0.60 12.04 7.71
N GLN A 89 -0.11 12.87 8.62
CA GLN A 89 -0.90 13.29 9.79
C GLN A 89 -2.11 14.14 9.41
N ALA A 90 -1.97 15.05 8.43
CA ALA A 90 -3.09 15.87 7.95
C ALA A 90 -4.17 15.02 7.28
N GLU A 91 -3.80 14.01 6.51
CA GLU A 91 -4.74 13.04 5.93
C GLU A 91 -5.46 12.24 7.01
N ALA A 92 -4.74 11.71 8.00
CA ALA A 92 -5.32 10.99 9.13
C ALA A 92 -6.26 11.89 9.95
N ALA A 93 -5.90 13.14 10.19
CA ALA A 93 -6.73 14.11 10.90
C ALA A 93 -8.00 14.48 10.13
N SER A 94 -7.96 14.54 8.80
CA SER A 94 -9.12 14.83 7.96
C SER A 94 -10.09 13.63 7.86
N ALA A 95 -9.60 12.40 7.94
CA ALA A 95 -10.41 11.18 7.94
C ALA A 95 -11.09 10.89 9.28
N SER A 96 -10.47 11.28 10.39
CA SER A 96 -10.89 10.97 11.76
C SER A 96 -12.29 11.49 12.14
N PRO A 97 -12.70 12.74 11.84
CA PRO A 97 -14.03 13.24 12.17
C PRO A 97 -15.14 12.48 11.47
N LEU A 98 -14.94 12.13 10.20
CA LEU A 98 -15.91 11.36 9.43
C LEU A 98 -16.04 9.93 9.95
N ALA A 99 -14.94 9.29 10.32
CA ALA A 99 -14.94 7.94 10.90
C ALA A 99 -15.69 7.93 12.24
N GLY A 100 -15.47 8.93 13.11
CA GLY A 100 -16.19 9.09 14.37
C GLY A 100 -17.70 9.28 14.18
N LEU A 101 -18.09 10.10 13.20
CA LEU A 101 -19.51 10.31 12.85
C LEU A 101 -20.15 9.02 12.32
N LEU A 102 -19.48 8.31 11.43
CA LEU A 102 -19.98 7.04 10.91
C LEU A 102 -20.09 5.99 12.00
N ALA A 103 -19.13 5.92 12.92
CA ALA A 103 -19.21 5.04 14.07
C ALA A 103 -20.41 5.34 14.96
N ALA A 104 -20.69 6.62 15.25
CA ALA A 104 -21.85 7.04 16.03
C ALA A 104 -23.20 6.72 15.35
N ILE A 105 -23.28 6.85 14.01
CA ILE A 105 -24.46 6.49 13.22
C ILE A 105 -24.65 4.97 13.20
N ASN A 106 -23.58 4.22 13.07
CA ASN A 106 -23.62 2.77 12.93
C ASN A 106 -23.84 2.03 14.27
N ALA A 107 -23.31 2.55 15.38
CA ALA A 107 -23.32 1.85 16.66
C ALA A 107 -24.69 1.35 17.12
N PRO A 108 -25.79 2.14 17.06
CA PRO A 108 -27.12 1.66 17.50
C PRO A 108 -27.64 0.51 16.66
N VAL A 109 -27.47 0.60 15.32
CA VAL A 109 -27.97 -0.43 14.39
C VAL A 109 -27.12 -1.68 14.48
N GLN A 110 -25.79 -1.52 14.59
CA GLN A 110 -24.87 -2.63 14.70
C GLN A 110 -25.02 -3.41 16.01
N SER A 111 -25.33 -2.72 17.14
CA SER A 111 -25.59 -3.39 18.41
C SER A 111 -26.88 -4.22 18.39
N LEU A 112 -27.88 -3.80 17.63
CA LEU A 112 -29.17 -4.49 17.53
C LEU A 112 -29.18 -5.60 16.48
N THR A 113 -28.45 -5.45 15.39
CA THR A 113 -28.55 -6.31 14.20
C THR A 113 -27.26 -7.05 13.85
N GLY A 114 -26.12 -6.71 14.49
CA GLY A 114 -24.81 -7.23 14.14
C GLY A 114 -24.24 -6.65 12.83
N ARG A 115 -24.94 -5.69 12.18
CA ARG A 115 -24.59 -5.14 10.87
C ARG A 115 -24.69 -3.61 10.89
N PRO A 116 -23.71 -2.87 10.31
CA PRO A 116 -23.76 -1.41 10.30
C PRO A 116 -24.93 -0.89 9.44
N LEU A 117 -25.33 0.37 9.64
CA LEU A 117 -26.28 1.04 8.78
C LEU A 117 -25.62 1.46 7.46
N ILE A 118 -24.40 2.02 7.55
CA ILE A 118 -23.62 2.52 6.42
C ILE A 118 -22.20 1.94 6.52
N GLY A 119 -21.72 1.33 5.45
CA GLY A 119 -20.36 0.81 5.35
C GLY A 119 -20.26 -0.45 4.49
N ASN A 120 -19.12 -0.69 3.89
CA ASN A 120 -18.89 -1.88 3.08
C ASN A 120 -18.63 -3.11 3.95
N GLY A 121 -19.02 -4.27 3.46
CA GLY A 121 -18.69 -5.56 4.06
C GLY A 121 -17.20 -5.87 3.93
N ALA A 122 -16.62 -6.50 4.94
CA ALA A 122 -15.23 -6.97 4.87
C ALA A 122 -15.11 -8.13 3.87
N ASN A 123 -13.99 -8.17 3.14
CA ASN A 123 -13.70 -9.28 2.25
C ASN A 123 -13.34 -10.54 3.06
N GLY A 124 -13.71 -11.70 2.55
CA GLY A 124 -13.26 -12.98 3.07
C GLY A 124 -11.74 -13.13 2.93
N THR A 125 -11.10 -13.74 3.93
CA THR A 125 -9.64 -13.92 3.94
C THR A 125 -9.22 -14.82 2.78
N PRO A 126 -8.29 -14.40 1.92
CA PRO A 126 -7.78 -15.21 0.83
C PRO A 126 -7.14 -16.51 1.32
N GLY A 127 -7.32 -17.59 0.57
CA GLY A 127 -6.77 -18.91 0.89
C GLY A 127 -7.55 -19.68 1.97
N THR A 128 -8.67 -19.16 2.47
CA THR A 128 -9.47 -19.81 3.51
C THR A 128 -10.85 -20.27 3.04
N GLY A 129 -11.32 -19.75 1.91
CA GLY A 129 -12.71 -19.95 1.47
C GLY A 129 -13.75 -19.24 2.34
N ALA A 130 -13.33 -18.26 3.16
CA ALA A 130 -14.25 -17.49 3.98
C ALA A 130 -15.18 -16.63 3.13
N ASP A 131 -16.45 -16.52 3.53
CA ASP A 131 -17.41 -15.65 2.87
C ASP A 131 -17.08 -14.17 3.08
N GLY A 132 -17.44 -13.33 2.13
CA GLY A 132 -17.47 -11.89 2.28
C GLY A 132 -18.59 -11.47 3.24
N ALA A 133 -18.33 -10.49 4.08
CA ALA A 133 -19.34 -9.95 4.99
C ALA A 133 -20.38 -9.10 4.22
N PRO A 134 -21.63 -9.03 4.70
CA PRO A 134 -22.64 -8.15 4.11
C PRO A 134 -22.27 -6.66 4.33
N GLY A 135 -22.60 -5.82 3.36
CA GLY A 135 -22.53 -4.36 3.48
C GLY A 135 -23.56 -3.79 4.44
N GLY A 136 -23.55 -2.48 4.71
CA GLY A 136 -24.50 -1.80 5.58
C GLY A 136 -25.97 -1.96 5.13
N TRP A 137 -26.91 -1.84 6.06
CA TRP A 137 -28.32 -1.99 5.75
C TRP A 137 -28.84 -0.96 4.72
N LEU A 138 -28.43 0.30 4.86
CA LEU A 138 -28.89 1.38 3.99
C LEU A 138 -27.95 1.57 2.80
N LEU A 139 -26.65 1.68 3.07
CA LEU A 139 -25.63 1.97 2.06
C LEU A 139 -24.38 1.17 2.35
N GLY A 140 -23.97 0.39 1.36
CA GLY A 140 -22.71 -0.33 1.42
C GLY A 140 -22.68 -1.53 0.49
N ASP A 141 -21.51 -1.75 -0.06
CA ASP A 141 -21.22 -2.90 -0.91
C ASP A 141 -20.96 -4.15 -0.05
N GLY A 142 -21.30 -5.32 -0.57
CA GLY A 142 -20.91 -6.60 0.04
C GLY A 142 -19.42 -6.84 -0.14
N GLY A 143 -18.79 -7.50 0.83
CA GLY A 143 -17.40 -7.94 0.72
C GLY A 143 -17.23 -9.09 -0.28
N ALA A 144 -16.10 -9.14 -0.98
CA ALA A 144 -15.78 -10.28 -1.85
C ALA A 144 -15.52 -11.55 -1.02
N GLY A 145 -15.88 -12.71 -1.54
CA GLY A 145 -15.51 -14.01 -0.95
C GLY A 145 -14.01 -14.28 -1.04
N GLY A 146 -13.42 -14.92 -0.02
CA GLY A 146 -12.03 -15.34 -0.02
C GLY A 146 -11.80 -16.51 -0.97
N SER A 147 -10.62 -16.57 -1.62
CA SER A 147 -10.23 -17.75 -2.40
C SER A 147 -10.13 -18.99 -1.52
N GLY A 148 -10.39 -20.16 -2.07
CA GLY A 148 -10.21 -21.44 -1.38
C GLY A 148 -8.73 -21.82 -1.23
N ALA A 149 -8.40 -22.56 -0.17
CA ALA A 149 -7.14 -23.27 -0.07
C ALA A 149 -7.06 -24.37 -1.16
N PRO A 150 -5.90 -24.97 -1.42
CA PRO A 150 -5.76 -26.01 -2.45
C PRO A 150 -6.82 -27.11 -2.35
N GLY A 151 -7.62 -27.28 -3.40
CA GLY A 151 -8.72 -28.24 -3.47
C GLY A 151 -9.99 -27.86 -2.69
N LEU A 152 -10.01 -26.71 -2.00
CA LEU A 152 -11.19 -26.25 -1.26
C LEU A 152 -11.94 -25.16 -2.05
N ASN A 153 -13.22 -25.03 -1.74
CA ASN A 153 -14.09 -24.07 -2.39
C ASN A 153 -13.71 -22.64 -2.01
N GLY A 154 -13.99 -21.69 -2.89
CA GLY A 154 -13.99 -20.26 -2.61
C GLY A 154 -15.23 -19.87 -1.78
N GLY A 155 -15.11 -18.81 -0.99
CA GLY A 155 -16.20 -18.22 -0.20
C GLY A 155 -17.22 -17.49 -1.06
N ALA A 156 -18.44 -17.38 -0.59
CA ALA A 156 -19.49 -16.59 -1.23
C ALA A 156 -19.18 -15.09 -1.10
N GLY A 157 -19.62 -14.29 -2.06
CA GLY A 157 -19.66 -12.84 -1.92
C GLY A 157 -20.74 -12.38 -0.93
N GLY A 158 -20.46 -11.31 -0.18
CA GLY A 158 -21.42 -10.68 0.74
C GLY A 158 -22.56 -9.95 0.00
N ALA A 159 -23.73 -9.94 0.59
CA ALA A 159 -24.86 -9.18 0.06
C ALA A 159 -24.68 -7.67 0.31
N ALA A 160 -25.13 -6.83 -0.61
CA ALA A 160 -25.21 -5.38 -0.42
C ALA A 160 -26.36 -4.98 0.52
N GLY A 161 -26.43 -3.67 0.82
CA GLY A 161 -27.54 -3.06 1.56
C GLY A 161 -28.77 -2.76 0.69
N LEU A 162 -29.48 -1.69 1.04
CA LEU A 162 -30.55 -1.16 0.20
C LEU A 162 -29.99 -0.60 -1.09
N LEU A 163 -28.92 0.14 -0.99
CA LEU A 163 -28.16 0.73 -2.08
C LEU A 163 -26.71 0.25 -1.98
N GLY A 164 -26.15 -0.26 -3.06
CA GLY A 164 -24.76 -0.73 -3.14
C GLY A 164 -24.62 -1.95 -4.03
N SER A 165 -23.41 -2.23 -4.43
CA SER A 165 -23.05 -3.42 -5.19
C SER A 165 -22.69 -4.56 -4.23
N GLU A 166 -22.83 -5.77 -4.66
CA GLU A 166 -22.49 -6.98 -3.93
C GLU A 166 -21.02 -7.37 -4.06
N GLY A 167 -20.61 -8.31 -3.23
CA GLY A 167 -19.27 -8.93 -3.34
C GLY A 167 -19.24 -10.03 -4.40
N ALA A 168 -18.13 -10.11 -5.13
CA ALA A 168 -17.87 -11.25 -6.01
C ALA A 168 -17.61 -12.53 -5.19
N GLY A 169 -17.94 -13.69 -5.74
CA GLY A 169 -17.56 -14.98 -5.17
C GLY A 169 -16.05 -15.21 -5.28
N GLY A 170 -15.45 -15.83 -4.27
CA GLY A 170 -14.05 -16.20 -4.23
C GLY A 170 -13.72 -17.34 -5.21
N ALA A 171 -12.52 -17.34 -5.77
CA ALA A 171 -12.05 -18.44 -6.61
C ALA A 171 -11.86 -19.73 -5.81
N GLY A 172 -12.18 -20.86 -6.38
CA GLY A 172 -11.85 -22.18 -5.83
C GLY A 172 -10.34 -22.43 -5.87
N GLY A 173 -9.82 -23.15 -4.88
CA GLY A 173 -8.41 -23.53 -4.80
C GLY A 173 -8.02 -24.57 -5.84
N SER A 174 -6.91 -24.33 -6.55
CA SER A 174 -6.34 -25.34 -7.45
C SER A 174 -5.75 -26.51 -6.65
N SER A 175 -5.73 -27.72 -7.23
CA SER A 175 -5.22 -28.92 -6.57
C SER A 175 -4.29 -29.71 -7.47
N THR A 176 -3.26 -30.29 -6.87
CA THR A 176 -2.31 -31.21 -7.52
C THR A 176 -2.51 -32.66 -7.07
N SER A 177 -3.43 -32.91 -6.14
CA SER A 177 -3.66 -34.23 -5.53
C SER A 177 -5.13 -34.66 -5.49
N ALA A 178 -6.07 -33.74 -5.75
CA ALA A 178 -7.50 -33.99 -5.73
C ALA A 178 -8.23 -33.14 -6.78
N ASN A 179 -9.56 -33.08 -6.73
CA ASN A 179 -10.32 -32.17 -7.56
C ASN A 179 -9.96 -30.71 -7.19
N GLY A 180 -10.07 -29.81 -8.18
CA GLY A 180 -10.07 -28.38 -7.91
C GLY A 180 -11.31 -27.98 -7.11
N GLY A 181 -11.19 -27.00 -6.20
CA GLY A 181 -12.30 -26.44 -5.44
C GLY A 181 -13.29 -25.68 -6.33
N ALA A 182 -14.57 -25.69 -5.99
CA ALA A 182 -15.57 -24.87 -6.67
C ALA A 182 -15.37 -23.38 -6.36
N GLY A 183 -15.73 -22.50 -7.31
CA GLY A 183 -15.85 -21.08 -7.07
C GLY A 183 -17.03 -20.77 -6.14
N GLY A 184 -16.89 -19.73 -5.31
CA GLY A 184 -17.96 -19.23 -4.46
C GLY A 184 -19.06 -18.54 -5.24
N ALA A 185 -20.28 -18.51 -4.72
CA ALA A 185 -21.37 -17.75 -5.32
C ALA A 185 -21.13 -16.24 -5.21
N GLY A 186 -21.62 -15.47 -6.19
CA GLY A 186 -21.70 -14.01 -6.09
C GLY A 186 -22.77 -13.58 -5.07
N GLY A 187 -22.55 -12.46 -4.39
CA GLY A 187 -23.50 -11.89 -3.45
C GLY A 187 -24.75 -11.28 -4.13
N ALA A 188 -25.80 -11.05 -3.37
CA ALA A 188 -26.99 -10.34 -3.86
C ALA A 188 -26.73 -8.83 -3.90
N GLY A 189 -27.11 -8.17 -5.00
CA GLY A 189 -27.11 -6.72 -5.15
C GLY A 189 -28.04 -6.03 -4.18
N GLY A 190 -27.90 -4.69 -4.06
CA GLY A 190 -28.77 -3.88 -3.21
C GLY A 190 -30.22 -4.02 -3.59
N TRP A 191 -31.08 -4.19 -2.59
CA TRP A 191 -32.50 -4.47 -2.83
C TRP A 191 -33.19 -3.49 -3.76
N LEU A 192 -32.91 -2.17 -3.59
CA LEU A 192 -33.47 -1.14 -4.48
C LEU A 192 -32.62 -0.93 -5.73
N SER A 193 -31.31 -0.77 -5.53
CA SER A 193 -30.38 -0.50 -6.64
C SER A 193 -29.01 -1.09 -6.33
N GLY A 194 -28.52 -1.90 -7.24
CA GLY A 194 -27.21 -2.56 -7.18
C GLY A 194 -27.13 -3.71 -8.14
N ASN A 195 -25.95 -3.92 -8.69
CA ASN A 195 -25.71 -5.06 -9.56
C ASN A 195 -25.47 -6.32 -8.72
N ALA A 196 -25.73 -7.48 -9.28
CA ALA A 196 -25.44 -8.76 -8.67
C ALA A 196 -23.98 -9.17 -8.83
N GLY A 197 -23.42 -9.90 -7.86
CA GLY A 197 -22.06 -10.42 -7.86
C GLY A 197 -21.83 -11.51 -8.89
N VAL A 198 -20.69 -11.45 -9.51
CA VAL A 198 -20.22 -12.57 -10.33
C VAL A 198 -19.81 -13.74 -9.45
N GLY A 199 -20.11 -14.95 -9.88
CA GLY A 199 -19.59 -16.16 -9.23
C GLY A 199 -18.08 -16.28 -9.42
N GLY A 200 -17.40 -16.87 -8.45
CA GLY A 200 -15.97 -17.14 -8.49
C GLY A 200 -15.60 -18.21 -9.52
N ALA A 201 -14.40 -18.15 -10.07
CA ALA A 201 -13.89 -19.21 -10.94
C ALA A 201 -13.64 -20.51 -10.16
N GLY A 202 -13.87 -21.67 -10.77
CA GLY A 202 -13.44 -22.96 -10.22
C GLY A 202 -11.93 -23.12 -10.25
N GLY A 203 -11.37 -23.82 -9.27
CA GLY A 203 -9.95 -24.16 -9.19
C GLY A 203 -9.55 -25.20 -10.23
N ALA A 204 -8.33 -25.12 -10.77
CA ALA A 204 -7.78 -26.12 -11.66
C ALA A 204 -7.34 -27.38 -10.90
N SER A 205 -7.29 -28.53 -11.60
CA SER A 205 -6.66 -29.76 -11.09
C SER A 205 -5.71 -30.32 -12.14
N THR A 206 -4.58 -30.87 -11.70
CA THR A 206 -3.59 -31.53 -12.58
C THR A 206 -3.77 -33.05 -12.62
N VAL A 207 -4.55 -33.63 -11.69
CA VAL A 207 -4.70 -35.09 -11.52
C VAL A 207 -6.15 -35.54 -11.54
N ALA A 208 -7.13 -34.62 -11.43
CA ALA A 208 -8.55 -34.91 -11.40
C ALA A 208 -9.37 -33.83 -12.09
N ASN A 209 -10.66 -33.67 -11.75
CA ASN A 209 -11.50 -32.69 -12.40
C ASN A 209 -11.23 -31.27 -11.80
N GLY A 210 -11.29 -30.24 -12.67
CA GLY A 210 -11.38 -28.86 -12.21
C GLY A 210 -12.67 -28.61 -11.44
N GLY A 211 -12.65 -27.62 -10.54
CA GLY A 211 -13.85 -27.17 -9.83
C GLY A 211 -14.85 -26.46 -10.72
N ALA A 212 -16.13 -26.54 -10.39
CA ALA A 212 -17.17 -25.74 -11.03
C ALA A 212 -17.01 -24.25 -10.73
N GLY A 213 -17.41 -23.40 -11.65
CA GLY A 213 -17.58 -21.95 -11.36
C GLY A 213 -18.75 -21.74 -10.40
N GLY A 214 -18.69 -20.68 -9.60
CA GLY A 214 -19.78 -20.25 -8.73
C GLY A 214 -20.96 -19.65 -9.51
N ALA A 215 -22.15 -19.70 -8.95
CA ALA A 215 -23.31 -19.00 -9.50
C ALA A 215 -23.17 -17.49 -9.31
N GLY A 216 -23.73 -16.69 -10.24
CA GLY A 216 -23.91 -15.26 -10.03
C GLY A 216 -24.99 -14.98 -8.97
N GLY A 217 -24.96 -13.82 -8.35
CA GLY A 217 -25.96 -13.37 -7.39
C GLY A 217 -27.25 -12.86 -8.05
N ALA A 218 -28.21 -12.42 -7.24
CA ALA A 218 -29.39 -11.75 -7.70
C ALA A 218 -29.19 -10.22 -7.72
N GLY A 219 -29.61 -9.57 -8.81
CA GLY A 219 -29.61 -8.09 -8.88
C GLY A 219 -30.73 -7.46 -8.05
N GLY A 220 -30.60 -6.16 -7.78
CA GLY A 220 -31.65 -5.36 -7.17
C GLY A 220 -32.78 -5.03 -8.13
N LEU A 221 -33.81 -4.38 -7.63
CA LEU A 221 -35.00 -3.99 -8.41
C LEU A 221 -34.66 -3.12 -9.63
N LEU A 222 -33.65 -2.24 -9.50
CA LEU A 222 -33.18 -1.33 -10.53
C LEU A 222 -31.73 -1.71 -10.99
N GLY A 223 -31.24 -2.89 -10.65
CA GLY A 223 -29.89 -3.38 -10.95
C GLY A 223 -29.87 -4.55 -11.91
N GLY A 224 -28.69 -4.85 -12.47
CA GLY A 224 -28.45 -6.01 -13.33
C GLY A 224 -28.18 -7.29 -12.54
N GLY A 225 -28.52 -8.47 -13.13
CA GLY A 225 -28.08 -9.78 -12.64
C GLY A 225 -26.59 -10.02 -12.91
N GLY A 226 -25.92 -10.84 -12.10
CA GLY A 226 -24.54 -11.29 -12.26
C GLY A 226 -24.41 -12.57 -13.11
#